data_9a47928259d5b841d8f68791575c2d4b
#
_entry.id   9a47928259d5b841d8f68791575c2d4b
#
_cell.length_a   1.000
_cell.length_b   1.000
_cell.length_c   1.000
_cell.angle_alpha   90.00
_cell.angle_beta   90.00
_cell.angle_gamma   90.00
#
_symmetry.space_group_name_H-M   'P 1'
#
loop_
_entity.id
_entity.type
_entity.pdbx_description
1 polymer ?
#
loop_
_entity_poly.entity_id
_entity_poly.type
_entity_poly.pdbx_seq_one_letter_code
_entity_poly.pdbx_strand_id
1 'polypeptide(L)'
;RWIKNTYPNITLIENSKNYGYAGGCNRGIQNANGELVVFLNNDTIQNPMWLGQLVDFIVKNPKIAALQPKILNYFDKSFFDYAGGAGGYMDIFGFPFARGRIFIEQEKDHGQYDDKKQCFWASGTALMVRKNLFIEAGLFDETFFAHMEEIDLCWRLQAMGYEVWSNPDSVVFHKNAVSLPMQTHKKYYLNHRNSLLMLFGNYSISNAFYLG
;
A
#
# COMPACT_ATOMS: atom_id res chain seq x y z
N ARG A 1 -21.24 5.57 17.33
CA ARG A 1 -22.42 6.51 17.26
C ARG A 1 -22.10 7.77 16.46
N TRP A 2 -20.97 8.48 16.72
CA TRP A 2 -20.68 9.76 16.04
C TRP A 2 -20.61 9.62 14.51
N ILE A 3 -19.86 8.65 13.97
CA ILE A 3 -19.74 8.43 12.52
C ILE A 3 -21.14 8.19 11.90
N LYS A 4 -21.93 7.29 12.47
CA LYS A 4 -23.29 6.99 11.95
C LYS A 4 -24.21 8.21 11.91
N ASN A 5 -24.09 9.07 12.94
CA ASN A 5 -24.92 10.28 13.02
C ASN A 5 -24.44 11.39 12.08
N THR A 6 -23.12 11.53 11.93
CA THR A 6 -22.52 12.61 11.13
C THR A 6 -22.49 12.26 9.64
N TYR A 7 -22.33 10.97 9.30
CA TYR A 7 -22.19 10.48 7.93
C TYR A 7 -23.11 9.28 7.67
N PRO A 8 -24.45 9.48 7.60
CA PRO A 8 -25.42 8.39 7.52
C PRO A 8 -25.28 7.52 6.26
N ASN A 9 -24.65 8.05 5.20
CA ASN A 9 -24.45 7.34 3.93
C ASN A 9 -23.20 6.46 3.90
N ILE A 10 -22.39 6.47 4.97
CA ILE A 10 -21.20 5.62 5.07
C ILE A 10 -21.58 4.26 5.63
N THR A 11 -21.15 3.19 4.96
CA THR A 11 -21.23 1.83 5.50
C THR A 11 -20.19 1.65 6.59
N LEU A 12 -20.62 1.60 7.85
CA LEU A 12 -19.75 1.37 9.00
C LEU A 12 -19.74 -0.11 9.36
N ILE A 13 -18.54 -0.71 9.30
CA ILE A 13 -18.29 -2.09 9.70
C ILE A 13 -17.63 -2.11 11.09
N GLU A 14 -18.35 -2.61 12.08
CA GLU A 14 -17.84 -2.72 13.45
C GLU A 14 -17.24 -4.12 13.67
N ASN A 15 -15.93 -4.18 13.85
CA ASN A 15 -15.23 -5.44 14.12
C ASN A 15 -15.32 -5.82 15.59
N SER A 16 -15.53 -7.12 15.88
CA SER A 16 -15.62 -7.67 17.26
C SER A 16 -14.26 -7.65 18.00
N LYS A 17 -13.15 -7.59 17.25
CA LYS A 17 -11.77 -7.49 17.77
C LYS A 17 -10.87 -6.77 16.77
N ASN A 18 -9.65 -6.51 17.16
CA ASN A 18 -8.63 -5.96 16.25
C ASN A 18 -8.06 -7.10 15.38
N TYR A 19 -8.35 -7.06 14.08
CA TYR A 19 -7.86 -8.00 13.07
C TYR A 19 -6.59 -7.51 12.34
N GLY A 20 -6.01 -6.40 12.80
CA GLY A 20 -4.92 -5.74 12.10
C GLY A 20 -5.38 -5.00 10.85
N TYR A 21 -4.41 -4.51 10.08
CA TYR A 21 -4.68 -3.83 8.82
C TYR A 21 -5.22 -4.82 7.77
N ALA A 22 -4.54 -5.93 7.55
CA ALA A 22 -4.91 -6.94 6.57
C ALA A 22 -6.36 -7.44 6.77
N GLY A 23 -6.68 -7.92 7.97
CA GLY A 23 -8.01 -8.44 8.26
C GLY A 23 -9.10 -7.37 8.30
N GLY A 24 -8.77 -6.13 8.70
CA GLY A 24 -9.69 -5.00 8.65
C GLY A 24 -10.08 -4.65 7.21
N CYS A 25 -9.10 -4.55 6.32
CA CYS A 25 -9.29 -4.28 4.90
C CYS A 25 -10.07 -5.39 4.18
N ASN A 26 -9.76 -6.66 4.48
CA ASN A 26 -10.48 -7.80 3.92
C ASN A 26 -11.97 -7.81 4.28
N ARG A 27 -12.34 -7.34 5.46
CA ARG A 27 -13.75 -7.18 5.86
C ARG A 27 -14.41 -6.02 5.14
N GLY A 28 -13.65 -4.96 4.88
CA GLY A 28 -14.11 -3.82 4.08
C GLY A 28 -14.50 -4.22 2.66
N ILE A 29 -13.66 -5.02 1.99
CA ILE A 29 -13.86 -5.40 0.59
C ILE A 29 -15.15 -6.21 0.36
N GLN A 30 -15.59 -6.98 1.35
CA GLN A 30 -16.82 -7.75 1.26
C GLN A 30 -18.07 -6.86 1.14
N ASN A 31 -18.00 -5.62 1.60
CA ASN A 31 -19.07 -4.63 1.56
C ASN A 31 -18.86 -3.54 0.48
N ALA A 32 -17.75 -3.57 -0.22
CA ALA A 32 -17.46 -2.62 -1.29
C ALA A 32 -18.16 -3.07 -2.59
N ASN A 33 -18.82 -2.13 -3.30
CA ASN A 33 -19.53 -2.40 -4.53
C ASN A 33 -18.77 -1.93 -5.79
N GLY A 34 -17.73 -1.10 -5.64
CA GLY A 34 -16.96 -0.56 -6.76
C GLY A 34 -16.06 -1.61 -7.43
N GLU A 35 -15.81 -1.43 -8.73
CA GLU A 35 -14.82 -2.22 -9.49
C GLU A 35 -13.39 -1.88 -9.07
N LEU A 36 -13.16 -0.64 -8.66
CA LEU A 36 -11.92 -0.14 -8.08
C LEU A 36 -12.13 0.11 -6.60
N VAL A 37 -11.18 -0.29 -5.77
CA VAL A 37 -11.20 -0.10 -4.33
C VAL A 37 -9.93 0.63 -3.91
N VAL A 38 -10.07 1.57 -2.97
CA VAL A 38 -8.93 2.25 -2.35
C VAL A 38 -8.86 1.88 -0.88
N PHE A 39 -7.74 1.30 -0.49
CA PHE A 39 -7.36 1.19 0.91
C PHE A 39 -6.67 2.50 1.31
N LEU A 40 -7.24 3.20 2.27
CA LEU A 40 -6.80 4.53 2.65
C LEU A 40 -6.65 4.63 4.17
N ASN A 41 -5.48 5.05 4.62
CA ASN A 41 -5.26 5.31 6.03
C ASN A 41 -6.09 6.51 6.50
N ASN A 42 -6.60 6.42 7.72
CA ASN A 42 -7.44 7.45 8.33
C ASN A 42 -6.65 8.70 8.81
N ASP A 43 -5.33 8.67 8.74
CA ASP A 43 -4.43 9.78 9.05
C ASP A 43 -3.83 10.44 7.79
N THR A 44 -4.57 10.41 6.68
CA THR A 44 -4.22 11.04 5.41
C THR A 44 -5.10 12.24 5.09
N ILE A 45 -4.55 13.17 4.32
CA ILE A 45 -5.29 14.29 3.70
C ILE A 45 -4.98 14.27 2.20
N GLN A 46 -6.00 14.38 1.37
CA GLN A 46 -5.90 14.23 -0.06
C GLN A 46 -6.06 15.56 -0.79
N ASN A 47 -5.35 15.72 -1.91
CA ASN A 47 -5.66 16.81 -2.85
C ASN A 47 -7.06 16.58 -3.48
N PRO A 48 -7.81 17.62 -3.80
CA PRO A 48 -9.19 17.47 -4.30
C PRO A 48 -9.34 16.55 -5.52
N MET A 49 -8.36 16.53 -6.42
CA MET A 49 -8.42 15.74 -7.67
C MET A 49 -7.70 14.38 -7.58
N TRP A 50 -7.18 14.00 -6.42
CA TRP A 50 -6.32 12.81 -6.25
C TRP A 50 -6.95 11.51 -6.77
N LEU A 51 -8.24 11.30 -6.46
CA LEU A 51 -8.93 10.07 -6.84
C LEU A 51 -9.18 10.00 -8.35
N GLY A 52 -9.61 11.13 -8.96
CA GLY A 52 -9.84 11.21 -10.40
C GLY A 52 -8.58 10.89 -11.20
N GLN A 53 -7.42 11.41 -10.77
CA GLN A 53 -6.13 11.14 -11.41
C GLN A 53 -5.74 9.65 -11.38
N LEU A 54 -6.05 8.95 -10.28
CA LEU A 54 -5.80 7.51 -10.19
C LEU A 54 -6.76 6.71 -11.07
N VAL A 55 -8.07 7.03 -11.01
CA VAL A 55 -9.11 6.36 -11.80
C VAL A 55 -8.83 6.51 -13.30
N ASP A 56 -8.56 7.72 -13.76
CA ASP A 56 -8.27 7.98 -15.18
C ASP A 56 -7.06 7.19 -15.67
N PHE A 57 -6.05 7.03 -14.85
CA PHE A 57 -4.85 6.30 -15.24
C PHE A 57 -5.07 4.79 -15.24
N ILE A 58 -5.67 4.21 -14.19
CA ILE A 58 -5.87 2.76 -14.11
C ILE A 58 -6.87 2.26 -15.16
N VAL A 59 -7.94 3.03 -15.46
CA VAL A 59 -8.94 2.63 -16.46
C VAL A 59 -8.35 2.57 -17.86
N LYS A 60 -7.46 3.51 -18.22
CA LYS A 60 -6.78 3.52 -19.52
C LYS A 60 -5.71 2.44 -19.67
N ASN A 61 -5.31 1.79 -18.59
CA ASN A 61 -4.23 0.81 -18.56
C ASN A 61 -4.69 -0.52 -17.93
N PRO A 62 -5.29 -1.43 -18.71
CA PRO A 62 -5.91 -2.66 -18.17
C PRO A 62 -4.94 -3.61 -17.45
N LYS A 63 -3.64 -3.54 -17.76
CA LYS A 63 -2.61 -4.36 -17.09
C LYS A 63 -2.30 -3.90 -15.67
N ILE A 64 -2.63 -2.66 -15.30
CA ILE A 64 -2.41 -2.14 -13.94
C ILE A 64 -3.44 -2.77 -13.01
N ALA A 65 -2.97 -3.55 -12.03
CA ALA A 65 -3.79 -4.15 -10.98
C ALA A 65 -3.80 -3.30 -9.71
N ALA A 66 -2.68 -2.66 -9.40
CA ALA A 66 -2.50 -1.84 -8.20
C ALA A 66 -1.79 -0.53 -8.52
N LEU A 67 -2.17 0.53 -7.82
CA LEU A 67 -1.72 1.89 -8.08
C LEU A 67 -1.69 2.71 -6.79
N GLN A 68 -0.65 3.54 -6.61
CA GLN A 68 -0.60 4.52 -5.53
C GLN A 68 -0.45 5.96 -6.05
N PRO A 69 -0.87 6.98 -5.28
CA PRO A 69 -0.50 8.38 -5.50
C PRO A 69 0.96 8.64 -5.07
N LYS A 70 1.48 9.83 -5.36
CA LYS A 70 2.60 10.41 -4.62
C LYS A 70 2.15 10.67 -3.18
N ILE A 71 2.92 10.19 -2.21
CA ILE A 71 2.61 10.36 -0.79
C ILE A 71 3.68 11.25 -0.17
N LEU A 72 3.26 12.39 0.35
CA LEU A 72 4.13 13.37 0.99
C LEU A 72 3.88 13.43 2.49
N ASN A 73 4.88 13.88 3.23
CA ASN A 73 4.76 14.11 4.66
C ASN A 73 3.76 15.25 4.92
N TYR A 74 2.83 15.04 5.84
CA TYR A 74 1.81 16.05 6.16
C TYR A 74 2.38 17.28 6.87
N PHE A 75 3.36 17.09 7.76
CA PHE A 75 3.93 18.16 8.58
C PHE A 75 4.97 18.97 7.82
N ASP A 76 5.72 18.35 6.91
CA ASP A 76 6.58 19.04 5.96
C ASP A 76 6.35 18.49 4.54
N LYS A 77 5.50 19.18 3.80
CA LYS A 77 5.06 18.78 2.46
C LYS A 77 6.18 18.81 1.40
N SER A 78 7.37 19.28 1.76
CA SER A 78 8.54 19.24 0.89
C SER A 78 9.29 17.91 0.94
N PHE A 79 8.87 16.96 1.80
CA PHE A 79 9.46 15.64 1.92
C PHE A 79 8.50 14.54 1.50
N PHE A 80 9.05 13.47 0.91
CA PHE A 80 8.29 12.25 0.70
C PHE A 80 7.90 11.59 2.02
N ASP A 81 6.81 10.82 2.00
CA ASP A 81 6.44 10.01 3.15
C ASP A 81 7.41 8.85 3.37
N TYR A 82 7.60 8.48 4.63
CA TYR A 82 8.48 7.38 5.02
C TYR A 82 8.04 6.03 4.42
N ALA A 83 6.73 5.80 4.30
CA ALA A 83 6.15 4.51 3.94
C ALA A 83 5.87 4.37 2.42
N GLY A 84 6.86 4.67 1.57
CA GLY A 84 6.74 4.45 0.12
C GLY A 84 6.21 5.64 -0.65
N GLY A 85 6.77 6.84 -0.40
CA GLY A 85 6.27 8.11 -0.93
C GLY A 85 6.10 8.16 -2.45
N ALA A 86 6.97 7.53 -3.24
CA ALA A 86 6.92 7.52 -4.71
C ALA A 86 6.93 6.09 -5.31
N GLY A 87 6.35 5.12 -4.60
CA GLY A 87 6.39 3.70 -4.95
C GLY A 87 7.62 2.99 -4.38
N GLY A 88 7.66 1.68 -4.48
CA GLY A 88 8.74 0.88 -3.96
C GLY A 88 9.23 -0.20 -4.90
N TYR A 89 10.43 -0.67 -4.64
CA TYR A 89 11.08 -1.74 -5.34
C TYR A 89 11.49 -2.85 -4.38
N MET A 90 11.98 -3.93 -4.92
CA MET A 90 12.54 -5.05 -4.18
C MET A 90 13.89 -5.42 -4.80
N ASP A 91 14.88 -5.70 -3.97
CA ASP A 91 16.14 -6.23 -4.44
C ASP A 91 16.06 -7.75 -4.71
N ILE A 92 17.14 -8.31 -5.24
CA ILE A 92 17.23 -9.74 -5.57
C ILE A 92 17.16 -10.67 -4.35
N PHE A 93 17.39 -10.13 -3.15
CA PHE A 93 17.30 -10.87 -1.89
C PHE A 93 15.91 -10.73 -1.22
N GLY A 94 14.99 -9.98 -1.85
CA GLY A 94 13.65 -9.76 -1.33
C GLY A 94 13.56 -8.66 -0.27
N PHE A 95 14.55 -7.76 -0.18
CA PHE A 95 14.46 -6.60 0.69
C PHE A 95 13.73 -5.45 -0.01
N PRO A 96 12.58 -5.00 0.52
CA PRO A 96 11.84 -3.89 -0.05
C PRO A 96 12.51 -2.56 0.28
N PHE A 97 12.57 -1.67 -0.72
CA PHE A 97 13.02 -0.29 -0.56
C PHE A 97 12.10 0.67 -1.30
N ALA A 98 12.06 1.93 -0.87
CA ALA A 98 11.13 2.93 -1.37
C ALA A 98 11.85 4.04 -2.13
N ARG A 99 11.22 4.55 -3.21
CA ARG A 99 11.57 5.83 -3.81
C ARG A 99 11.13 6.96 -2.86
N GLY A 100 11.96 7.97 -2.70
CA GLY A 100 11.72 9.07 -1.77
C GLY A 100 12.27 8.83 -0.36
N ARG A 101 13.07 7.74 -0.19
CA ARG A 101 13.73 7.44 1.08
C ARG A 101 15.01 6.62 0.87
N ILE A 102 16.06 6.99 1.59
CA ILE A 102 17.31 6.22 1.69
C ILE A 102 17.49 5.80 3.15
N PHE A 103 17.32 4.50 3.45
CA PHE A 103 17.28 3.95 4.80
C PHE A 103 16.25 4.65 5.68
N ILE A 104 16.70 5.48 6.66
CA ILE A 104 15.83 6.24 7.57
C ILE A 104 15.60 7.69 7.11
N GLU A 105 16.39 8.17 6.16
CA GLU A 105 16.34 9.54 5.68
C GLU A 105 15.30 9.69 4.56
N GLN A 106 14.33 10.59 4.76
CA GLN A 106 13.36 10.95 3.73
C GLN A 106 13.97 11.97 2.77
N GLU A 107 13.74 11.79 1.47
CA GLU A 107 14.18 12.74 0.44
C GLU A 107 13.21 13.92 0.36
N LYS A 108 13.78 15.10 0.00
CA LYS A 108 12.94 16.22 -0.42
C LYS A 108 12.37 15.97 -1.81
N ASP A 109 11.13 16.36 -2.01
CA ASP A 109 10.49 16.37 -3.32
C ASP A 109 10.94 17.62 -4.10
N HIS A 110 11.72 17.41 -5.15
CA HIS A 110 12.14 18.41 -6.12
C HIS A 110 11.58 18.10 -7.51
N GLY A 111 10.58 17.21 -7.60
CA GLY A 111 10.06 16.70 -8.86
C GLY A 111 10.85 15.53 -9.46
N GLN A 112 11.84 14.99 -8.75
CA GLN A 112 12.70 13.89 -9.22
C GLN A 112 11.93 12.58 -9.48
N TYR A 113 10.70 12.47 -8.95
CA TYR A 113 9.81 11.31 -9.13
C TYR A 113 8.43 11.73 -9.65
N ASP A 114 8.38 12.75 -10.51
CA ASP A 114 7.15 13.22 -11.15
C ASP A 114 6.80 12.43 -12.43
N ASP A 115 7.51 11.34 -12.69
CA ASP A 115 7.19 10.37 -13.73
C ASP A 115 6.21 9.30 -13.21
N LYS A 116 5.17 8.98 -14.00
CA LYS A 116 4.39 7.76 -13.77
C LYS A 116 5.29 6.57 -13.96
N LYS A 117 5.41 5.72 -12.93
CA LYS A 117 6.43 4.68 -12.92
C LYS A 117 5.85 3.34 -12.46
N GLN A 118 6.19 2.29 -13.22
CA GLN A 118 6.00 0.93 -12.75
C GLN A 118 6.94 0.68 -11.57
N CYS A 119 6.40 0.12 -10.51
CA CYS A 119 7.13 -0.21 -9.29
C CYS A 119 6.85 -1.66 -8.87
N PHE A 120 7.59 -2.16 -7.90
CA PHE A 120 7.35 -3.51 -7.39
C PHE A 120 6.18 -3.53 -6.41
N TRP A 121 6.06 -2.52 -5.56
CA TRP A 121 4.98 -2.41 -4.59
C TRP A 121 4.46 -0.98 -4.46
N ALA A 122 3.19 -0.88 -4.12
CA ALA A 122 2.47 0.34 -3.83
C ALA A 122 2.12 0.38 -2.34
N SER A 123 2.22 1.55 -1.73
CA SER A 123 2.04 1.75 -0.28
C SER A 123 0.60 1.52 0.15
N GLY A 124 0.41 0.76 1.23
CA GLY A 124 -0.88 0.57 1.89
C GLY A 124 -1.48 1.86 2.49
N THR A 125 -0.72 2.95 2.56
CA THR A 125 -1.21 4.26 3.01
C THR A 125 -2.35 4.78 2.12
N ALA A 126 -2.24 4.57 0.78
CA ALA A 126 -3.26 4.95 -0.20
C ALA A 126 -3.12 4.04 -1.43
N LEU A 127 -3.63 2.83 -1.33
CA LEU A 127 -3.51 1.80 -2.36
C LEU A 127 -4.83 1.64 -3.12
N MET A 128 -4.84 1.95 -4.41
CA MET A 128 -5.95 1.61 -5.31
C MET A 128 -5.70 0.26 -5.97
N VAL A 129 -6.71 -0.59 -6.01
CA VAL A 129 -6.66 -1.91 -6.66
C VAL A 129 -7.90 -2.19 -7.51
N ARG A 130 -7.78 -3.04 -8.52
CA ARG A 130 -8.93 -3.68 -9.15
C ARG A 130 -9.49 -4.74 -8.21
N LYS A 131 -10.76 -4.59 -7.82
CA LYS A 131 -11.40 -5.47 -6.83
C LYS A 131 -11.36 -6.95 -7.23
N ASN A 132 -11.67 -7.25 -8.50
CA ASN A 132 -11.65 -8.62 -9.00
C ASN A 132 -10.25 -9.25 -8.89
N LEU A 133 -9.18 -8.51 -9.25
CA LEU A 133 -7.81 -9.01 -9.16
C LEU A 133 -7.32 -9.13 -7.71
N PHE A 134 -7.75 -8.23 -6.84
CA PHE A 134 -7.48 -8.34 -5.40
C PHE A 134 -8.08 -9.62 -4.80
N ILE A 135 -9.32 -9.98 -5.22
CA ILE A 135 -9.99 -11.21 -4.78
C ILE A 135 -9.28 -12.43 -5.38
N GLU A 136 -8.99 -12.41 -6.67
CA GLU A 136 -8.30 -13.49 -7.39
C GLU A 136 -6.90 -13.76 -6.83
N ALA A 137 -6.17 -12.72 -6.45
CA ALA A 137 -4.89 -12.82 -5.77
C ALA A 137 -4.99 -13.36 -4.33
N GLY A 138 -6.19 -13.60 -3.78
CA GLY A 138 -6.41 -14.16 -2.45
C GLY A 138 -6.51 -13.15 -1.32
N LEU A 139 -6.80 -11.87 -1.62
CA LEU A 139 -6.93 -10.78 -0.64
C LEU A 139 -5.58 -10.44 0.03
N PHE A 140 -5.59 -9.66 1.12
CA PHE A 140 -4.43 -9.60 2.02
C PHE A 140 -4.35 -10.87 2.85
N ASP A 141 -3.15 -11.41 3.03
CA ASP A 141 -2.93 -12.51 3.96
C ASP A 141 -3.05 -12.00 5.41
N GLU A 142 -4.07 -12.45 6.13
CA GLU A 142 -4.36 -11.99 7.50
C GLU A 142 -3.28 -12.44 8.52
N THR A 143 -2.40 -13.40 8.17
CA THR A 143 -1.28 -13.80 9.03
C THR A 143 -0.27 -12.68 9.24
N PHE A 144 -0.17 -11.74 8.30
CA PHE A 144 0.67 -10.55 8.44
C PHE A 144 0.20 -9.63 9.58
N PHE A 145 -1.08 -9.52 9.80
CA PHE A 145 -1.70 -8.60 10.74
C PHE A 145 -1.51 -7.13 10.34
N ALA A 146 -0.28 -6.66 10.21
CA ALA A 146 0.12 -5.34 9.71
C ALA A 146 1.58 -5.36 9.25
N HIS A 147 1.91 -4.57 8.24
CA HIS A 147 3.20 -4.45 7.55
C HIS A 147 3.53 -5.63 6.64
N MET A 148 3.97 -5.35 5.44
CA MET A 148 4.33 -6.24 4.34
C MET A 148 3.15 -6.88 3.60
N GLU A 149 1.91 -6.80 4.08
CA GLU A 149 0.73 -7.37 3.41
C GLU A 149 0.48 -6.74 2.04
N GLU A 150 0.73 -5.45 1.88
CA GLU A 150 0.61 -4.75 0.61
C GLU A 150 1.72 -5.12 -0.37
N ILE A 151 2.93 -5.36 0.14
CA ILE A 151 4.08 -5.78 -0.66
C ILE A 151 3.88 -7.21 -1.15
N ASP A 152 3.44 -8.10 -0.27
CA ASP A 152 3.05 -9.47 -0.58
C ASP A 152 1.94 -9.52 -1.66
N LEU A 153 0.88 -8.73 -1.49
CA LEU A 153 -0.18 -8.59 -2.50
C LEU A 153 0.37 -8.16 -3.85
N CYS A 154 1.21 -7.11 -3.87
CA CYS A 154 1.80 -6.59 -5.10
C CYS A 154 2.69 -7.63 -5.79
N TRP A 155 3.41 -8.46 -5.02
CA TRP A 155 4.18 -9.57 -5.56
C TRP A 155 3.27 -10.60 -6.24
N ARG A 156 2.21 -11.04 -5.55
CA ARG A 156 1.23 -12.00 -6.11
C ARG A 156 0.56 -11.48 -7.39
N LEU A 157 0.16 -10.21 -7.42
CA LEU A 157 -0.41 -9.58 -8.62
C LEU A 157 0.57 -9.59 -9.80
N GLN A 158 1.86 -9.31 -9.55
CA GLN A 158 2.90 -9.38 -10.59
C GLN A 158 3.17 -10.81 -11.04
N ALA A 159 3.15 -11.79 -10.13
CA ALA A 159 3.24 -13.22 -10.49
C ALA A 159 2.08 -13.68 -11.38
N MET A 160 0.90 -13.02 -11.29
CA MET A 160 -0.24 -13.22 -12.17
C MET A 160 -0.10 -12.48 -13.52
N GLY A 161 1.00 -11.74 -13.74
CA GLY A 161 1.27 -11.00 -15.00
C GLY A 161 0.72 -9.58 -15.06
N TYR A 162 0.27 -9.02 -13.93
CA TYR A 162 -0.21 -7.64 -13.82
C TYR A 162 0.89 -6.69 -13.40
N GLU A 163 0.59 -5.40 -13.43
CA GLU A 163 1.52 -4.32 -13.14
C GLU A 163 1.09 -3.53 -11.90
N VAL A 164 2.09 -3.01 -11.19
CA VAL A 164 1.92 -2.09 -10.05
C VAL A 164 2.58 -0.77 -10.40
N TRP A 165 1.90 0.35 -10.14
CA TRP A 165 2.36 1.67 -10.57
C TRP A 165 2.26 2.73 -9.46
N SER A 166 3.09 3.78 -9.60
CA SER A 166 2.95 5.05 -8.88
C SER A 166 2.56 6.14 -9.87
N ASN A 167 1.54 6.94 -9.52
CA ASN A 167 1.07 8.08 -10.30
C ASN A 167 1.23 9.38 -9.51
N PRO A 168 2.25 10.20 -9.80
CA PRO A 168 2.54 11.43 -9.08
C PRO A 168 1.58 12.59 -9.40
N ASP A 169 0.75 12.50 -10.45
CA ASP A 169 -0.31 13.48 -10.71
C ASP A 169 -1.33 13.50 -9.56
N SER A 170 -1.46 12.38 -8.86
CA SER A 170 -2.26 12.22 -7.65
C SER A 170 -1.41 12.40 -6.41
N VAL A 171 -1.84 13.25 -5.46
CA VAL A 171 -1.07 13.55 -4.24
C VAL A 171 -1.89 13.33 -2.99
N VAL A 172 -1.29 12.65 -2.02
CA VAL A 172 -1.83 12.42 -0.68
C VAL A 172 -0.79 12.83 0.36
N PHE A 173 -1.22 13.46 1.44
CA PHE A 173 -0.38 13.83 2.58
C PHE A 173 -0.66 12.90 3.75
N HIS A 174 0.37 12.30 4.33
CA HIS A 174 0.26 11.34 5.41
C HIS A 174 0.87 11.87 6.72
N LYS A 175 0.13 11.77 7.82
CA LYS A 175 0.60 12.25 9.14
C LYS A 175 1.64 11.35 9.76
N ASN A 176 1.69 10.10 9.33
CA ASN A 176 2.65 9.07 9.75
C ASN A 176 2.78 8.85 11.27
N ALA A 177 2.90 7.59 11.71
CA ALA A 177 3.18 7.20 13.10
C ALA A 177 2.13 7.55 14.16
N VAL A 178 0.88 7.87 13.79
CA VAL A 178 -0.18 8.11 14.78
C VAL A 178 -0.65 6.79 15.43
N SER A 179 -0.66 5.68 14.68
CA SER A 179 -1.22 4.39 15.13
C SER A 179 -0.21 3.45 15.79
N LEU A 180 1.07 3.46 15.35
CA LEU A 180 2.15 2.63 15.91
C LEU A 180 3.45 3.45 15.91
N PRO A 181 3.95 3.87 17.07
CA PRO A 181 5.22 4.59 17.15
C PRO A 181 6.35 3.81 16.47
N MET A 182 7.23 4.52 15.75
CA MET A 182 8.27 3.95 14.88
C MET A 182 9.21 2.97 15.59
N GLN A 183 9.39 3.08 16.91
CA GLN A 183 10.37 2.33 17.69
C GLN A 183 9.75 1.31 18.66
N THR A 184 8.59 0.72 18.34
CA THR A 184 8.02 -0.33 19.21
C THR A 184 8.56 -1.71 18.86
N HIS A 185 8.87 -2.55 19.86
CA HIS A 185 9.26 -3.94 19.69
C HIS A 185 8.28 -4.72 18.81
N LYS A 186 6.98 -4.44 18.95
CA LYS A 186 5.93 -5.07 18.12
C LYS A 186 6.10 -4.74 16.64
N LYS A 187 6.42 -3.50 16.27
CA LYS A 187 6.65 -3.09 14.89
C LYS A 187 7.88 -3.79 14.29
N TYR A 188 8.99 -3.82 15.03
CA TYR A 188 10.19 -4.54 14.61
C TYR A 188 9.92 -6.03 14.41
N TYR A 189 9.26 -6.68 15.38
CA TYR A 189 8.89 -8.08 15.28
C TYR A 189 8.01 -8.35 14.04
N LEU A 190 6.96 -7.55 13.82
CA LEU A 190 6.07 -7.73 12.66
C LEU A 190 6.84 -7.54 11.35
N ASN A 191 7.67 -6.50 11.22
CA ASN A 191 8.44 -6.28 10.00
C ASN A 191 9.36 -7.46 9.68
N HIS A 192 10.13 -7.97 10.65
CA HIS A 192 11.05 -9.09 10.41
C HIS A 192 10.29 -10.40 10.14
N ARG A 193 9.31 -10.75 10.97
CA ARG A 193 8.49 -11.94 10.76
C ARG A 193 7.81 -11.92 9.40
N ASN A 194 7.20 -10.78 9.05
CA ASN A 194 6.41 -10.67 7.84
C ASN A 194 7.30 -10.64 6.59
N SER A 195 8.50 -10.07 6.64
CA SER A 195 9.47 -10.18 5.55
C SER A 195 9.81 -11.64 5.25
N LEU A 196 10.03 -12.46 6.28
CA LEU A 196 10.27 -13.89 6.09
C LEU A 196 9.03 -14.61 5.53
N LEU A 197 7.83 -14.34 6.07
CA LEU A 197 6.60 -14.95 5.56
C LEU A 197 6.37 -14.60 4.09
N MET A 198 6.57 -13.33 3.71
CA MET A 198 6.46 -12.86 2.33
C MET A 198 7.46 -13.60 1.42
N LEU A 199 8.71 -13.72 1.84
CA LEU A 199 9.75 -14.44 1.08
C LEU A 199 9.35 -15.91 0.89
N PHE A 200 9.03 -16.62 1.97
CA PHE A 200 8.64 -18.04 1.89
C PHE A 200 7.37 -18.27 1.08
N GLY A 201 6.44 -17.33 1.09
CA GLY A 201 5.19 -17.43 0.33
C GLY A 201 5.35 -17.17 -1.17
N ASN A 202 6.31 -16.32 -1.57
CA ASN A 202 6.40 -15.83 -2.96
C ASN A 202 7.69 -16.27 -3.69
N TYR A 203 8.76 -16.59 -2.98
CA TYR A 203 9.99 -17.05 -3.63
C TYR A 203 9.82 -18.47 -4.18
N SER A 204 10.14 -18.66 -5.45
CA SER A 204 10.19 -20.02 -6.00
C SER A 204 11.43 -20.77 -5.48
N ILE A 205 11.29 -22.07 -5.27
CA ILE A 205 12.38 -22.95 -4.84
C ILE A 205 13.57 -22.85 -5.82
N SER A 206 13.32 -22.70 -7.12
CA SER A 206 14.37 -22.51 -8.12
C SER A 206 15.17 -21.23 -7.89
N ASN A 207 14.54 -20.12 -7.52
CA ASN A 207 15.24 -18.87 -7.22
C ASN A 207 16.05 -18.96 -5.92
N ALA A 208 15.56 -19.70 -4.93
CA ALA A 208 16.30 -19.92 -3.68
C ALA A 208 17.63 -20.66 -3.90
N PHE A 209 17.69 -21.60 -4.87
CA PHE A 209 18.93 -22.29 -5.21
C PHE A 209 19.93 -21.46 -6.03
N TYR A 210 19.48 -20.40 -6.71
CA TYR A 210 20.39 -19.52 -7.46
C TYR A 210 21.05 -18.45 -6.59
N LEU A 211 20.53 -18.19 -5.39
CA LEU A 211 21.00 -17.13 -4.49
C LEU A 211 21.70 -17.68 -3.22
N GLY A 212 21.69 -18.96 -3.01
CA GLY A 212 22.46 -19.68 -1.97
C GLY A 212 23.66 -20.34 -2.55
#